data_1b126522c07058a26e53a0a8a8cebde7
#
_entry.id   1b126522c07058a26e53a0a8a8cebde7
#
_cell.length_a   1.000
_cell.length_b   1.000
_cell.length_c   1.000
_cell.angle_alpha   90.00
_cell.angle_beta   90.00
_cell.angle_gamma   90.00
#
_symmetry.space_group_name_H-M   'P 1'
#
loop_
_entity.id
_entity.type
_entity.pdbx_description
1 polymer ?
#
loop_
_entity_poly.entity_id
_entity_poly.type
_entity_poly.pdbx_seq_one_letter_code
_entity_poly.pdbx_strand_id
1 'polypeptide(L)'
;MRRRLAGCLATAQMASCLFPPNLSDGPTNLPLAEDIEKNPTVFGELLRGEAPIRKLHECEAYLSFRNVKNYAPLAGLVIPKRRRPQDPDGLRKVDVSLLEDMRRVALEVCQREQPEAFAANDYWLRFHRRPWHSVDHLHLHVLAPASKVSSWTAFIFLAGSPWSLDADALLEKLRRSRE
;
A
#
# COMPACT_ATOMS: atom_id res chain seq x y z
N MET A 1 10.90 -21.39 51.58
CA MET A 1 9.91 -20.79 50.68
C MET A 1 10.66 -19.97 49.62
N ARG A 2 10.79 -20.51 48.41
CA ARG A 2 11.43 -19.84 47.28
C ARG A 2 10.35 -19.49 46.25
N ARG A 3 10.06 -18.20 46.09
CA ARG A 3 9.15 -17.70 45.05
C ARG A 3 9.92 -17.63 43.72
N ARG A 4 9.48 -18.41 42.75
CA ARG A 4 9.94 -18.31 41.34
C ARG A 4 9.22 -17.12 40.67
N LEU A 5 10.02 -16.16 40.21
CA LEU A 5 9.53 -15.12 39.30
C LEU A 5 9.40 -15.73 37.89
N ALA A 6 8.18 -15.81 37.40
CA ALA A 6 7.91 -16.18 36.02
C ALA A 6 8.19 -14.97 35.12
N GLY A 7 9.25 -15.05 34.33
CA GLY A 7 9.55 -14.09 33.29
C GLY A 7 8.53 -14.25 32.15
N CYS A 8 7.76 -13.20 31.92
CA CYS A 8 6.89 -13.09 30.75
C CYS A 8 7.75 -12.75 29.52
N LEU A 9 8.10 -13.76 28.73
CA LEU A 9 8.70 -13.57 27.42
C LEU A 9 7.58 -13.13 26.48
N ALA A 10 7.51 -11.82 26.19
CA ALA A 10 6.72 -11.29 25.13
C ALA A 10 7.34 -11.74 23.78
N THR A 11 6.82 -12.81 23.22
CA THR A 11 7.10 -13.20 21.84
C THR A 11 6.45 -12.17 20.93
N ALA A 12 7.25 -11.30 20.34
CA ALA A 12 6.84 -10.46 19.22
C ALA A 12 6.46 -11.39 18.06
N GLN A 13 5.17 -11.65 17.92
CA GLN A 13 4.62 -12.37 16.78
C GLN A 13 4.74 -11.45 15.56
N MET A 14 5.80 -11.64 14.77
CA MET A 14 5.85 -11.16 13.40
C MET A 14 4.65 -11.78 12.68
N ALA A 15 3.68 -10.94 12.30
CA ALA A 15 2.58 -11.34 11.43
C ALA A 15 3.21 -11.73 10.09
N SER A 16 3.52 -13.01 9.94
CA SER A 16 3.92 -13.61 8.68
C SER A 16 2.82 -13.36 7.67
N CYS A 17 3.14 -12.80 6.52
CA CYS A 17 2.24 -12.77 5.38
C CYS A 17 1.71 -14.19 5.16
N LEU A 18 0.40 -14.41 5.33
CA LEU A 18 -0.24 -15.74 5.40
C LEU A 18 -0.22 -16.53 4.07
N PHE A 19 0.43 -15.99 3.04
CA PHE A 19 0.63 -16.67 1.77
C PHE A 19 2.10 -16.57 1.36
N PRO A 20 2.72 -17.71 0.97
CA PRO A 20 4.06 -17.66 0.39
C PRO A 20 4.04 -16.78 -0.86
N PRO A 21 5.12 -16.04 -1.14
CA PRO A 21 5.24 -15.32 -2.41
C PRO A 21 5.00 -16.31 -3.54
N ASN A 22 4.13 -15.94 -4.46
CA ASN A 22 3.86 -16.77 -5.64
C ASN A 22 5.18 -16.84 -6.43
N LEU A 23 5.86 -17.99 -6.38
CA LEU A 23 7.12 -18.28 -7.05
C LEU A 23 6.86 -18.50 -8.57
N SER A 24 6.19 -17.58 -9.22
CA SER A 24 6.19 -17.49 -10.67
C SER A 24 7.41 -16.66 -11.10
N ASP A 25 8.11 -17.07 -12.14
CA ASP A 25 9.35 -16.54 -12.72
C ASP A 25 9.30 -15.05 -13.17
N GLY A 26 8.61 -14.20 -12.43
CA GLY A 26 8.54 -12.76 -12.61
C GLY A 26 9.55 -12.01 -11.72
N PRO A 27 9.80 -10.72 -11.98
CA PRO A 27 10.70 -9.92 -11.15
C PRO A 27 10.23 -9.98 -9.69
N THR A 28 11.13 -10.33 -8.79
CA THR A 28 10.83 -10.39 -7.36
C THR A 28 10.37 -9.03 -6.87
N ASN A 29 9.24 -8.96 -6.16
CA ASN A 29 8.74 -7.71 -5.58
C ASN A 29 9.55 -7.27 -4.35
N LEU A 30 10.61 -8.00 -4.00
CA LEU A 30 11.49 -7.69 -2.88
C LEU A 30 12.36 -6.47 -3.19
N PRO A 31 12.60 -5.59 -2.21
CA PRO A 31 13.48 -4.46 -2.36
C PRO A 31 14.95 -4.89 -2.36
N LEU A 32 15.77 -4.17 -3.10
CA LEU A 32 17.22 -4.16 -2.90
C LEU A 32 17.56 -3.22 -1.74
N ALA A 33 18.70 -3.42 -1.07
CA ALA A 33 19.14 -2.53 0.01
C ALA A 33 19.19 -1.06 -0.45
N GLU A 34 19.66 -0.81 -1.68
CA GLU A 34 19.72 0.54 -2.26
C GLU A 34 18.33 1.19 -2.51
N ASP A 35 17.28 0.40 -2.70
CA ASP A 35 15.91 0.93 -2.83
C ASP A 35 15.46 1.65 -1.57
N ILE A 36 15.96 1.26 -0.43
CA ILE A 36 15.66 1.85 0.86
C ILE A 36 16.70 2.91 1.21
N GLU A 37 17.99 2.57 1.16
CA GLU A 37 19.07 3.45 1.58
C GLU A 37 19.21 4.70 0.71
N LYS A 38 19.11 4.55 -0.61
CA LYS A 38 19.25 5.64 -1.59
C LYS A 38 17.95 6.29 -2.01
N ASN A 39 16.85 5.99 -1.35
CA ASN A 39 15.55 6.58 -1.66
C ASN A 39 15.47 8.03 -1.11
N PRO A 40 15.48 9.07 -1.96
CA PRO A 40 15.52 10.46 -1.53
C PRO A 40 14.13 11.01 -1.17
N THR A 41 13.06 10.20 -1.31
CA THR A 41 11.69 10.64 -1.04
C THR A 41 11.38 10.55 0.45
N VAL A 42 10.33 11.26 0.88
CA VAL A 42 9.80 11.13 2.26
C VAL A 42 9.44 9.67 2.60
N PHE A 43 9.07 8.86 1.62
CA PHE A 43 8.82 7.43 1.87
C PHE A 43 10.13 6.66 2.11
N GLY A 44 11.25 7.07 1.53
CA GLY A 44 12.57 6.56 1.88
C GLY A 44 12.92 6.82 3.35
N GLU A 45 12.66 8.03 3.83
CA GLU A 45 12.84 8.37 5.27
C GLU A 45 11.97 7.49 6.17
N LEU A 46 10.70 7.25 5.78
CA LEU A 46 9.81 6.34 6.52
C LEU A 46 10.33 4.89 6.54
N LEU A 47 10.84 4.41 5.40
CA LEU A 47 11.38 3.05 5.28
C LEU A 47 12.66 2.84 6.11
N ARG A 48 13.49 3.89 6.26
CA ARG A 48 14.67 3.88 7.12
C ARG A 48 14.35 4.13 8.60
N GLY A 49 13.08 4.44 8.93
CA GLY A 49 12.67 4.73 10.31
C GLY A 49 13.08 6.13 10.80
N GLU A 50 13.43 7.03 9.91
CA GLU A 50 13.86 8.40 10.20
C GLU A 50 12.70 9.33 10.56
N ALA A 51 11.46 8.97 10.19
CA ALA A 51 10.27 9.73 10.51
C ALA A 51 9.19 8.84 11.14
N PRO A 52 8.41 9.37 12.12
CA PRO A 52 7.36 8.60 12.78
C PRO A 52 6.17 8.39 11.85
N ILE A 53 5.64 7.16 11.83
CA ILE A 53 4.41 6.81 11.11
C ILE A 53 3.50 5.92 11.94
N ARG A 54 2.20 6.00 11.67
CA ARG A 54 1.26 5.00 12.16
C ARG A 54 1.17 3.86 11.14
N LYS A 55 1.97 2.82 11.35
CA LYS A 55 1.96 1.62 10.52
C LYS A 55 0.60 0.92 10.60
N LEU A 56 0.09 0.49 9.45
CA LEU A 56 -1.11 -0.33 9.31
C LEU A 56 -0.74 -1.77 8.94
N HIS A 57 0.25 -1.98 8.08
CA HIS A 57 0.77 -3.30 7.72
C HIS A 57 2.24 -3.16 7.33
N GLU A 58 3.04 -4.17 7.63
CA GLU A 58 4.42 -4.24 7.16
C GLU A 58 4.82 -5.69 6.92
N CYS A 59 5.42 -5.93 5.75
CA CYS A 59 6.09 -7.19 5.43
C CYS A 59 7.41 -6.87 4.71
N GLU A 60 8.09 -7.90 4.23
CA GLU A 60 9.39 -7.73 3.58
C GLU A 60 9.32 -6.82 2.34
N ALA A 61 8.27 -6.95 1.53
CA ALA A 61 8.12 -6.24 0.26
C ALA A 61 7.29 -4.93 0.34
N TYR A 62 6.40 -4.80 1.34
CA TYR A 62 5.41 -3.70 1.38
C TYR A 62 5.33 -3.05 2.76
N LEU A 63 5.00 -1.76 2.76
CA LEU A 63 4.65 -0.99 3.94
C LEU A 63 3.30 -0.29 3.70
N SER A 64 2.37 -0.43 4.65
CA SER A 64 1.15 0.36 4.69
C SER A 64 1.09 1.19 5.96
N PHE A 65 0.66 2.45 5.83
CA PHE A 65 0.60 3.39 6.94
C PHE A 65 -0.52 4.41 6.73
N ARG A 66 -0.92 5.07 7.82
CA ARG A 66 -1.92 6.15 7.73
C ARG A 66 -1.39 7.34 6.98
N ASN A 67 -2.21 7.84 6.06
CA ASN A 67 -1.94 9.11 5.40
C ASN A 67 -2.04 10.25 6.42
N VAL A 68 -1.16 11.24 6.30
CA VAL A 68 -1.23 12.48 7.10
C VAL A 68 -2.50 13.30 6.82
N LYS A 69 -3.08 13.14 5.61
CA LYS A 69 -4.34 13.77 5.22
C LYS A 69 -5.52 12.86 5.53
N ASN A 70 -6.43 13.33 6.36
CA ASN A 70 -7.62 12.59 6.78
C ASN A 70 -8.75 12.67 5.74
N TYR A 71 -8.57 12.04 4.59
CA TYR A 71 -9.56 12.03 3.51
C TYR A 71 -10.81 11.18 3.83
N ALA A 72 -10.67 10.21 4.71
CA ALA A 72 -11.73 9.30 5.16
C ALA A 72 -11.38 8.78 6.56
N PRO A 73 -12.31 8.13 7.30
CA PRO A 73 -12.02 7.45 8.56
C PRO A 73 -10.82 6.50 8.48
N LEU A 74 -10.70 5.72 7.40
CA LEU A 74 -9.45 5.10 6.97
C LEU A 74 -8.93 5.86 5.74
N ALA A 75 -7.86 6.60 5.92
CA ALA A 75 -7.04 7.14 4.84
C ALA A 75 -5.66 6.50 4.97
N GLY A 76 -5.40 5.46 4.19
CA GLY A 76 -4.16 4.68 4.20
C GLY A 76 -3.39 4.83 2.90
N LEU A 77 -2.10 4.50 2.98
CA LEU A 77 -1.21 4.35 1.84
C LEU A 77 -0.59 2.95 1.88
N VAL A 78 -0.44 2.34 0.72
CA VAL A 78 0.36 1.12 0.52
C VAL A 78 1.47 1.46 -0.44
N ILE A 79 2.71 1.22 -0.04
CA ILE A 79 3.90 1.41 -0.87
C ILE A 79 4.70 0.12 -0.97
N PRO A 80 5.30 -0.18 -2.14
CA PRO A 80 6.33 -1.20 -2.22
C PRO A 80 7.61 -0.65 -1.57
N LYS A 81 8.39 -1.50 -0.93
CA LYS A 81 9.70 -1.11 -0.39
C LYS A 81 10.73 -0.94 -1.52
N ARG A 82 10.53 -1.63 -2.66
CA ARG A 82 11.30 -1.38 -3.88
C ARG A 82 10.90 -0.04 -4.49
N ARG A 83 11.88 0.71 -5.01
CA ARG A 83 11.66 2.08 -5.50
C ARG A 83 11.03 2.16 -6.89
N ARG A 84 11.23 1.19 -7.76
CA ARG A 84 10.71 1.21 -9.13
C ARG A 84 9.64 0.15 -9.35
N PRO A 85 8.59 0.45 -10.12
CA PRO A 85 8.27 1.73 -10.78
C PRO A 85 7.88 2.85 -9.79
N GLN A 86 8.01 4.12 -10.20
CA GLN A 86 7.76 5.29 -9.33
C GLN A 86 6.35 5.84 -9.43
N ASP A 87 5.69 5.63 -10.57
CA ASP A 87 4.33 6.08 -10.80
C ASP A 87 3.51 5.03 -11.57
N PRO A 88 2.16 5.13 -11.55
CA PRO A 88 1.29 4.14 -12.17
C PRO A 88 1.36 4.11 -13.71
N ASP A 89 1.78 5.19 -14.36
CA ASP A 89 1.92 5.22 -15.83
C ASP A 89 3.17 4.47 -16.31
N GLY A 90 4.14 4.26 -15.42
CA GLY A 90 5.33 3.45 -15.68
C GLY A 90 5.14 1.94 -15.50
N LEU A 91 3.96 1.50 -15.03
CA LEU A 91 3.65 0.08 -14.83
C LEU A 91 3.46 -0.64 -16.17
N ARG A 92 3.99 -1.85 -16.25
CA ARG A 92 3.92 -2.75 -17.40
C ARG A 92 3.32 -4.09 -17.01
N LYS A 93 3.10 -4.96 -17.98
CA LYS A 93 2.60 -6.32 -17.74
C LYS A 93 3.44 -7.13 -16.74
N VAL A 94 4.75 -6.92 -16.72
CA VAL A 94 5.66 -7.56 -15.75
C VAL A 94 5.42 -7.12 -14.31
N ASP A 95 4.74 -5.99 -14.11
CA ASP A 95 4.41 -5.44 -12.78
C ASP A 95 3.02 -5.85 -12.29
N VAL A 96 2.31 -6.74 -13.00
CA VAL A 96 0.98 -7.22 -12.60
C VAL A 96 1.02 -7.81 -11.18
N SER A 97 2.01 -8.65 -10.88
CA SER A 97 2.16 -9.25 -9.55
C SER A 97 2.39 -8.21 -8.45
N LEU A 98 3.15 -7.13 -8.75
CA LEU A 98 3.34 -6.01 -7.82
C LEU A 98 2.01 -5.35 -7.48
N LEU A 99 1.21 -5.07 -8.50
CA LEU A 99 -0.08 -4.40 -8.32
C LEU A 99 -1.10 -5.29 -7.60
N GLU A 100 -1.11 -6.60 -7.90
CA GLU A 100 -1.93 -7.59 -7.20
C GLU A 100 -1.59 -7.65 -5.71
N ASP A 101 -0.31 -7.68 -5.37
CA ASP A 101 0.15 -7.69 -3.98
C ASP A 101 -0.19 -6.39 -3.24
N MET A 102 0.03 -5.22 -3.88
CA MET A 102 -0.36 -3.94 -3.30
C MET A 102 -1.87 -3.88 -3.02
N ARG A 103 -2.67 -4.38 -3.98
CA ARG A 103 -4.13 -4.48 -3.83
C ARG A 103 -4.51 -5.40 -2.68
N ARG A 104 -3.89 -6.58 -2.58
CA ARG A 104 -4.13 -7.55 -1.50
C ARG A 104 -3.84 -6.91 -0.12
N VAL A 105 -2.69 -6.27 0.05
CA VAL A 105 -2.34 -5.56 1.28
C VAL A 105 -3.36 -4.45 1.59
N ALA A 106 -3.80 -3.70 0.58
CA ALA A 106 -4.81 -2.66 0.73
C ALA A 106 -6.16 -3.21 1.24
N LEU A 107 -6.60 -4.35 0.69
CA LEU A 107 -7.85 -5.01 1.10
C LEU A 107 -7.73 -5.60 2.51
N GLU A 108 -6.62 -6.22 2.88
CA GLU A 108 -6.35 -6.72 4.24
C GLU A 108 -6.41 -5.57 5.27
N VAL A 109 -5.79 -4.44 4.95
CA VAL A 109 -5.85 -3.24 5.78
C VAL A 109 -7.28 -2.72 5.88
N CYS A 110 -8.00 -2.63 4.76
CA CYS A 110 -9.40 -2.16 4.73
C CYS A 110 -10.30 -3.07 5.57
N GLN A 111 -10.20 -4.37 5.40
CA GLN A 111 -10.97 -5.36 6.15
C GLN A 111 -10.73 -5.27 7.66
N ARG A 112 -9.49 -5.07 8.09
CA ARG A 112 -9.14 -4.98 9.50
C ARG A 112 -9.56 -3.65 10.13
N GLU A 113 -9.30 -2.53 9.44
CA GLU A 113 -9.54 -1.19 9.98
C GLU A 113 -10.99 -0.71 9.81
N GLN A 114 -11.71 -1.22 8.80
CA GLN A 114 -13.09 -0.84 8.44
C GLN A 114 -13.89 -2.06 7.93
N PRO A 115 -14.14 -3.06 8.78
CA PRO A 115 -14.75 -4.33 8.35
C PRO A 115 -16.14 -4.16 7.73
N GLU A 116 -16.95 -3.23 8.22
CA GLU A 116 -18.30 -2.95 7.69
C GLU A 116 -18.23 -2.35 6.28
N ALA A 117 -17.33 -1.36 6.08
CA ALA A 117 -17.12 -0.76 4.78
C ALA A 117 -16.55 -1.77 3.79
N PHE A 118 -15.63 -2.63 4.24
CA PHE A 118 -15.08 -3.70 3.42
C PHE A 118 -16.19 -4.69 2.97
N ALA A 119 -17.04 -5.15 3.89
CA ALA A 119 -18.14 -6.06 3.58
C ALA A 119 -19.17 -5.45 2.62
N ALA A 120 -19.36 -4.12 2.70
CA ALA A 120 -20.25 -3.37 1.82
C ALA A 120 -19.61 -2.94 0.48
N ASN A 121 -18.33 -3.29 0.21
CA ASN A 121 -17.53 -2.76 -0.90
C ASN A 121 -17.45 -1.22 -0.94
N ASP A 122 -17.60 -0.57 0.22
CA ASP A 122 -17.58 0.89 0.37
C ASP A 122 -16.15 1.39 0.62
N TYR A 123 -15.27 1.19 -0.35
CA TYR A 123 -13.89 1.65 -0.31
C TYR A 123 -13.37 2.04 -1.68
N TRP A 124 -12.33 2.87 -1.72
CA TRP A 124 -11.61 3.22 -2.93
C TRP A 124 -10.15 2.83 -2.83
N LEU A 125 -9.63 2.23 -3.92
CA LEU A 125 -8.23 1.95 -4.15
C LEU A 125 -7.79 2.77 -5.36
N ARG A 126 -6.97 3.81 -5.14
CA ARG A 126 -6.65 4.81 -6.17
C ARG A 126 -5.15 5.11 -6.23
N PHE A 127 -4.66 5.29 -7.44
CA PHE A 127 -3.35 5.88 -7.70
C PHE A 127 -3.53 7.31 -8.20
N HIS A 128 -2.61 8.20 -7.83
CA HIS A 128 -2.48 9.50 -8.49
C HIS A 128 -1.39 9.45 -9.55
N ARG A 129 -1.64 10.11 -10.68
CA ARG A 129 -0.73 10.21 -11.83
C ARG A 129 0.08 11.50 -11.77
N ARG A 130 1.21 11.52 -12.48
CA ARG A 130 1.93 12.78 -12.70
C ARG A 130 1.07 13.77 -13.49
N PRO A 131 1.17 15.05 -13.18
CA PRO A 131 1.99 15.72 -12.15
C PRO A 131 1.27 15.88 -10.78
N TRP A 132 0.15 15.21 -10.57
CA TRP A 132 -0.72 15.41 -9.38
C TRP A 132 -0.31 14.59 -8.14
N HIS A 133 0.63 13.63 -8.27
CA HIS A 133 1.21 13.00 -7.09
C HIS A 133 2.37 13.84 -6.54
N SER A 134 2.52 13.86 -5.22
CA SER A 134 3.51 14.69 -4.54
C SER A 134 4.82 13.96 -4.21
N VAL A 135 4.88 12.65 -4.41
CA VAL A 135 6.03 11.82 -4.04
C VAL A 135 6.37 10.87 -5.19
N ASP A 136 7.61 10.93 -5.67
CA ASP A 136 8.16 10.07 -6.73
C ASP A 136 8.46 8.65 -6.22
N HIS A 137 7.43 7.99 -5.74
CA HIS A 137 7.44 6.62 -5.26
C HIS A 137 6.02 6.08 -5.41
N LEU A 138 5.87 4.90 -6.01
CA LEU A 138 4.54 4.32 -6.25
C LEU A 138 3.78 4.15 -4.94
N HIS A 139 2.56 4.64 -4.89
CA HIS A 139 1.72 4.53 -3.70
C HIS A 139 0.25 4.38 -4.06
N LEU A 140 -0.39 3.42 -3.42
CA LEU A 140 -1.81 3.14 -3.54
C LEU A 140 -2.55 3.75 -2.36
N HIS A 141 -3.50 4.63 -2.64
CA HIS A 141 -4.42 5.18 -1.63
C HIS A 141 -5.52 4.18 -1.30
N VAL A 142 -5.79 4.02 -0.01
CA VAL A 142 -6.88 3.21 0.54
C VAL A 142 -7.80 4.14 1.32
N LEU A 143 -9.02 4.34 0.84
CA LEU A 143 -10.01 5.20 1.48
C LEU A 143 -11.26 4.38 1.85
N ALA A 144 -11.65 4.35 3.12
CA ALA A 144 -12.83 3.65 3.60
C ALA A 144 -13.41 4.31 4.87
N PRO A 145 -14.74 4.38 5.03
CA PRO A 145 -15.74 4.20 4.01
C PRO A 145 -15.65 5.26 2.90
N ALA A 146 -15.81 4.85 1.64
CA ALA A 146 -15.82 5.78 0.50
C ALA A 146 -17.03 6.72 0.54
N SER A 147 -18.17 6.24 1.04
CA SER A 147 -19.39 7.02 1.24
C SER A 147 -19.24 8.19 2.23
N LYS A 148 -18.20 8.18 3.07
CA LYS A 148 -17.92 9.23 4.06
C LYS A 148 -16.86 10.24 3.60
N VAL A 149 -16.36 10.15 2.37
CA VAL A 149 -15.44 11.16 1.84
C VAL A 149 -16.19 12.45 1.47
N SER A 150 -15.55 13.60 1.68
CA SER A 150 -16.13 14.88 1.27
C SER A 150 -16.21 14.99 -0.25
N SER A 151 -17.09 15.85 -0.76
CA SER A 151 -17.22 16.10 -2.20
C SER A 151 -15.91 16.57 -2.84
N TRP A 152 -15.11 17.35 -2.11
CA TRP A 152 -13.78 17.76 -2.55
C TRP A 152 -12.81 16.57 -2.66
N THR A 153 -12.81 15.70 -1.66
CA THR A 153 -12.02 14.45 -1.70
C THR A 153 -12.49 13.56 -2.84
N ALA A 154 -13.80 13.42 -3.05
CA ALA A 154 -14.35 12.64 -4.16
C ALA A 154 -13.86 13.17 -5.52
N PHE A 155 -13.77 14.49 -5.68
CA PHE A 155 -13.20 15.09 -6.88
C PHE A 155 -11.71 14.75 -7.07
N ILE A 156 -10.90 14.87 -5.99
CA ILE A 156 -9.46 14.55 -6.03
C ILE A 156 -9.22 13.08 -6.42
N PHE A 157 -10.08 12.17 -5.98
CA PHE A 157 -9.98 10.72 -6.22
C PHE A 157 -10.94 10.21 -7.31
N LEU A 158 -11.44 11.10 -8.18
CA LEU A 158 -12.39 10.73 -9.22
C LEU A 158 -11.77 9.70 -10.17
N ALA A 159 -12.32 8.49 -10.18
CA ALA A 159 -11.87 7.42 -11.05
C ALA A 159 -12.03 7.80 -12.54
N GLY A 160 -11.02 7.45 -13.36
CA GLY A 160 -11.02 7.75 -14.79
C GLY A 160 -10.70 9.21 -15.14
N SER A 161 -10.42 10.06 -14.14
CA SER A 161 -9.89 11.41 -14.41
C SER A 161 -8.43 11.34 -14.91
N PRO A 162 -7.92 12.42 -15.51
CA PRO A 162 -6.53 12.49 -15.93
C PRO A 162 -5.53 12.32 -14.79
N TRP A 163 -5.94 12.57 -13.54
CA TRP A 163 -5.07 12.58 -12.36
C TRP A 163 -5.24 11.37 -11.42
N SER A 164 -6.31 10.57 -11.58
CA SER A 164 -6.60 9.46 -10.67
C SER A 164 -6.98 8.20 -11.44
N LEU A 165 -6.32 7.09 -11.10
CA LEU A 165 -6.56 5.77 -11.65
C LEU A 165 -7.13 4.85 -10.58
N ASP A 166 -8.16 4.11 -10.97
CA ASP A 166 -8.66 2.99 -10.19
C ASP A 166 -7.68 1.80 -10.27
N ALA A 167 -7.37 1.18 -9.13
CA ALA A 167 -6.40 0.10 -9.07
C ALA A 167 -6.86 -1.15 -9.82
N ASP A 168 -8.16 -1.50 -9.75
CA ASP A 168 -8.72 -2.66 -10.42
C ASP A 168 -8.78 -2.44 -11.93
N ALA A 169 -9.19 -1.25 -12.36
CA ALA A 169 -9.18 -0.89 -13.78
C ALA A 169 -7.76 -0.89 -14.38
N LEU A 170 -6.77 -0.40 -13.61
CA LEU A 170 -5.37 -0.44 -14.02
C LEU A 170 -4.86 -1.88 -14.14
N LEU A 171 -5.16 -2.74 -13.17
CA LEU A 171 -4.79 -4.15 -13.16
C LEU A 171 -5.37 -4.88 -14.38
N GLU A 172 -6.65 -4.69 -14.69
CA GLU A 172 -7.30 -5.25 -15.87
C GLU A 172 -6.65 -4.75 -17.18
N LYS A 173 -6.31 -3.47 -17.25
CA LYS A 173 -5.60 -2.90 -18.41
C LYS A 173 -4.25 -3.58 -18.61
N LEU A 174 -3.45 -3.75 -17.54
CA LEU A 174 -2.12 -4.38 -17.62
C LEU A 174 -2.20 -5.85 -18.00
N ARG A 175 -3.17 -6.60 -17.46
CA ARG A 175 -3.40 -8.01 -17.82
C ARG A 175 -3.71 -8.20 -19.31
N ARG A 176 -4.45 -7.25 -19.90
CA ARG A 176 -4.83 -7.25 -21.33
C ARG A 176 -3.76 -6.69 -22.25
N SER A 177 -2.78 -5.98 -21.73
CA SER A 177 -1.70 -5.45 -22.56
C SER A 177 -0.89 -6.60 -23.17
N ARG A 178 -0.44 -6.39 -24.41
CA ARG A 178 0.37 -7.41 -25.13
C ARG A 178 1.83 -7.38 -24.66
N GLU A 179 2.25 -6.29 -24.00
CA GLU A 179 3.56 -6.10 -23.34
C GLU A 179 3.42 -5.22 -22.10
#